data_625de76c18e34ae6738c00d8e472f5fe
#
_entry.id   625de76c18e34ae6738c00d8e472f5fe
#
_cell.length_a   1.000
_cell.length_b   1.000
_cell.length_c   1.000
_cell.angle_alpha   90.00
_cell.angle_beta   90.00
_cell.angle_gamma   90.00
#
_symmetry.space_group_name_H-M   'P 1'
#
loop_
_entity.id
_entity.type
_entity.pdbx_description
1 polymer ?
#
loop_
_entity_poly.entity_id
_entity_poly.type
_entity_poly.pdbx_seq_one_letter_code
_entity_poly.pdbx_strand_id
1 'polypeptide(L)'
;MLLILSALVATPADAATKGYRYWGYYQAAPGATMWKSAMTGPTVELKDGAVEGWLFTFSSADIPSGAPSVKPNFDAICAKVKADPNVIRVGLVIDFGSQVIAPTGEKVQKTITKCQTLPIESVGLDALADAVKVRTASSGLICAFNNYPAKECGAEITTPAALSKKRK
;
A
#
# COMPACT_ATOMS: atom_id res chain seq x y z
N MET A 1 -9.90 5.64 -67.00
CA MET A 1 -8.89 5.86 -65.94
C MET A 1 -9.66 5.95 -64.62
N LEU A 2 -9.67 4.88 -63.83
CA LEU A 2 -10.48 4.71 -62.63
C LEU A 2 -9.57 5.06 -61.43
N LEU A 3 -9.84 6.15 -60.75
CA LEU A 3 -9.15 6.53 -59.53
C LEU A 3 -9.76 5.79 -58.34
N ILE A 4 -9.02 4.82 -57.79
CA ILE A 4 -9.39 4.15 -56.54
C ILE A 4 -8.95 5.03 -55.38
N LEU A 5 -9.92 5.64 -54.73
CA LEU A 5 -9.72 6.42 -53.52
C LEU A 5 -9.62 5.44 -52.32
N SER A 6 -8.40 5.19 -51.84
CA SER A 6 -8.18 4.37 -50.64
C SER A 6 -8.50 5.21 -49.39
N ALA A 7 -9.62 4.96 -48.75
CA ALA A 7 -9.93 5.54 -47.45
C ALA A 7 -9.05 4.91 -46.38
N LEU A 8 -8.15 5.67 -45.77
CA LEU A 8 -7.45 5.29 -44.54
C LEU A 8 -8.45 5.31 -43.39
N VAL A 9 -8.83 4.14 -42.91
CA VAL A 9 -9.59 3.99 -41.68
C VAL A 9 -8.60 4.17 -40.51
N ALA A 10 -8.59 5.35 -39.88
CA ALA A 10 -7.87 5.57 -38.66
C ALA A 10 -8.56 4.81 -37.54
N THR A 11 -7.94 3.76 -37.00
CA THR A 11 -8.37 3.11 -35.78
C THR A 11 -8.19 4.10 -34.61
N PRO A 12 -9.24 4.32 -33.76
CA PRO A 12 -9.06 5.14 -32.57
C PRO A 12 -7.95 4.53 -31.71
N ALA A 13 -6.92 5.29 -31.41
CA ALA A 13 -5.93 4.91 -30.41
C ALA A 13 -6.66 4.86 -29.07
N ASP A 14 -6.79 3.67 -28.46
CA ASP A 14 -7.28 3.53 -27.10
C ASP A 14 -6.44 4.40 -26.18
N ALA A 15 -7.05 5.45 -25.62
CA ALA A 15 -6.36 6.32 -24.68
C ALA A 15 -5.96 5.46 -23.47
N ALA A 16 -4.66 5.37 -23.21
CA ALA A 16 -4.14 4.59 -22.11
C ALA A 16 -4.77 5.10 -20.79
N THR A 17 -5.46 4.21 -20.08
CA THR A 17 -6.08 4.54 -18.79
C THR A 17 -5.02 4.93 -17.78
N LYS A 18 -5.34 5.88 -16.89
CA LYS A 18 -4.45 6.35 -15.83
C LYS A 18 -4.97 5.92 -14.47
N GLY A 19 -4.10 5.95 -13.49
CA GLY A 19 -4.40 5.73 -12.09
C GLY A 19 -3.27 6.22 -11.20
N TYR A 20 -3.38 5.97 -9.92
CA TYR A 20 -2.42 6.45 -8.93
C TYR A 20 -1.68 5.29 -8.30
N ARG A 21 -0.38 5.44 -8.08
CA ARG A 21 0.40 4.58 -7.18
C ARG A 21 0.73 5.34 -5.91
N TYR A 22 0.54 4.68 -4.77
CA TYR A 22 0.63 5.31 -3.46
C TYR A 22 0.74 4.27 -2.35
N TRP A 23 1.01 4.72 -1.14
CA TRP A 23 0.93 3.89 0.06
C TRP A 23 -0.52 3.84 0.57
N GLY A 24 -1.16 2.69 0.40
CA GLY A 24 -2.46 2.38 0.99
C GLY A 24 -2.30 1.93 2.44
N TYR A 25 -3.21 2.38 3.31
CA TYR A 25 -3.23 2.02 4.71
C TYR A 25 -4.38 1.07 5.02
N TYR A 26 -4.11 0.06 5.81
CA TYR A 26 -5.02 -1.04 6.13
C TYR A 26 -4.94 -1.37 7.61
N GLN A 27 -6.06 -1.81 8.16
CA GLN A 27 -6.18 -2.17 9.56
C GLN A 27 -6.89 -3.52 9.72
N ALA A 28 -6.50 -4.26 10.75
CA ALA A 28 -7.21 -5.42 11.23
C ALA A 28 -7.37 -5.31 12.75
N ALA A 29 -8.62 -5.29 13.21
CA ALA A 29 -8.94 -5.29 14.63
C ALA A 29 -8.44 -6.59 15.32
N PRO A 30 -8.28 -6.61 16.64
CA PRO A 30 -7.92 -7.82 17.37
C PRO A 30 -8.77 -9.01 16.95
N GLY A 31 -8.13 -10.13 16.60
CA GLY A 31 -8.78 -11.36 16.12
C GLY A 31 -9.27 -11.34 14.68
N ALA A 32 -9.17 -10.23 13.96
CA ALA A 32 -9.54 -10.18 12.55
C ALA A 32 -8.50 -10.91 11.68
N THR A 33 -8.98 -11.62 10.65
CA THR A 33 -8.15 -12.38 9.71
C THR A 33 -8.08 -11.75 8.31
N MET A 34 -8.75 -10.63 8.13
CA MET A 34 -8.80 -9.88 6.86
C MET A 34 -8.48 -8.42 7.07
N TRP A 35 -7.83 -7.84 6.07
CA TRP A 35 -7.57 -6.43 6.01
C TRP A 35 -8.84 -5.61 5.71
N LYS A 36 -8.97 -4.48 6.39
CA LYS A 36 -9.89 -3.40 6.00
C LYS A 36 -9.07 -2.21 5.53
N SER A 37 -9.41 -1.63 4.39
CA SER A 37 -8.85 -0.35 3.97
C SER A 37 -9.24 0.71 5.00
N ALA A 38 -8.26 1.44 5.51
CA ALA A 38 -8.52 2.54 6.42
C ALA A 38 -9.08 3.74 5.66
N MET A 39 -10.15 4.33 6.19
CA MET A 39 -10.79 5.51 5.62
C MET A 39 -10.21 6.82 6.17
N THR A 40 -9.38 6.72 7.21
CA THR A 40 -8.69 7.85 7.87
C THR A 40 -7.19 7.60 7.87
N GLY A 41 -6.41 8.63 8.18
CA GLY A 41 -4.97 8.47 8.41
C GLY A 41 -4.67 7.63 9.67
N PRO A 42 -3.40 7.33 9.96
CA PRO A 42 -2.97 6.47 11.06
C PRO A 42 -3.03 7.20 12.42
N THR A 43 -4.14 7.87 12.71
CA THR A 43 -4.38 8.68 13.91
C THR A 43 -5.41 8.05 14.85
N VAL A 44 -5.89 6.85 14.52
CA VAL A 44 -6.83 6.10 15.36
C VAL A 44 -6.05 5.35 16.43
N GLU A 45 -6.55 5.40 17.68
CA GLU A 45 -6.00 4.66 18.81
C GLU A 45 -5.97 3.15 18.54
N LEU A 46 -4.84 2.53 18.84
CA LEU A 46 -4.61 1.11 18.66
C LEU A 46 -5.01 0.32 19.90
N LYS A 47 -5.29 -0.96 19.69
CA LYS A 47 -5.60 -1.92 20.76
C LYS A 47 -4.63 -3.10 20.71
N ASP A 48 -4.34 -3.69 21.89
CA ASP A 48 -3.55 -4.94 21.95
C ASP A 48 -4.20 -6.00 21.05
N GLY A 49 -3.40 -6.63 20.21
CA GLY A 49 -3.89 -7.64 19.25
C GLY A 49 -4.27 -7.10 17.87
N ALA A 50 -4.26 -5.78 17.66
CA ALA A 50 -4.46 -5.19 16.33
C ALA A 50 -3.29 -5.44 15.38
N VAL A 51 -3.55 -5.37 14.07
CA VAL A 51 -2.50 -5.41 13.04
C VAL A 51 -2.67 -4.23 12.10
N GLU A 52 -1.60 -3.46 11.94
CA GLU A 52 -1.51 -2.33 11.02
C GLU A 52 -0.80 -2.75 9.73
N GLY A 53 -1.36 -2.38 8.59
CA GLY A 53 -0.87 -2.80 7.29
C GLY A 53 -0.66 -1.63 6.32
N TRP A 54 0.44 -1.65 5.61
CA TRP A 54 0.74 -0.70 4.55
C TRP A 54 1.11 -1.45 3.27
N LEU A 55 0.58 -1.01 2.14
CA LEU A 55 0.90 -1.56 0.83
C LEU A 55 1.21 -0.43 -0.16
N PHE A 56 2.37 -0.50 -0.81
CA PHE A 56 2.59 0.31 -2.00
C PHE A 56 1.77 -0.28 -3.15
N THR A 57 0.71 0.41 -3.54
CA THR A 57 -0.34 -0.10 -4.43
C THR A 57 -0.61 0.82 -5.60
N PHE A 58 -1.38 0.32 -6.56
CA PHE A 58 -1.96 1.07 -7.67
C PHE A 58 -3.47 0.92 -7.65
N SER A 59 -4.17 2.00 -7.95
CA SER A 59 -5.61 1.95 -8.22
C SER A 59 -5.99 2.92 -9.35
N SER A 60 -7.07 2.62 -10.03
CA SER A 60 -7.72 3.47 -11.02
C SER A 60 -9.23 3.34 -10.90
N ALA A 61 -9.98 4.06 -11.74
CA ALA A 61 -11.44 3.91 -11.79
C ALA A 61 -11.88 2.44 -11.98
N ASP A 62 -11.06 1.68 -12.66
CA ASP A 62 -11.37 0.30 -13.03
C ASP A 62 -10.59 -0.75 -12.23
N ILE A 63 -9.53 -0.40 -11.55
CA ILE A 63 -8.67 -1.32 -10.81
C ILE A 63 -8.66 -0.89 -9.35
N PRO A 64 -9.34 -1.63 -8.46
CA PRO A 64 -9.31 -1.32 -7.02
C PRO A 64 -7.91 -1.54 -6.45
N SER A 65 -7.58 -0.85 -5.35
CA SER A 65 -6.37 -1.12 -4.60
C SER A 65 -6.38 -2.54 -4.04
N GLY A 66 -5.22 -3.19 -4.04
CA GLY A 66 -5.00 -4.45 -3.33
C GLY A 66 -4.85 -4.22 -1.82
N ALA A 67 -4.74 -5.29 -1.06
CA ALA A 67 -4.33 -5.28 0.35
C ALA A 67 -2.93 -5.92 0.50
N PRO A 68 -2.23 -5.72 1.65
CA PRO A 68 -0.94 -6.37 1.89
C PRO A 68 -1.00 -7.88 1.64
N SER A 69 0.04 -8.43 1.02
CA SER A 69 0.12 -9.85 0.66
C SER A 69 0.22 -10.77 1.87
N VAL A 70 0.79 -10.29 2.97
CA VAL A 70 0.82 -10.98 4.26
C VAL A 70 -0.51 -10.77 4.97
N LYS A 71 -1.15 -11.85 5.43
CA LYS A 71 -2.41 -11.78 6.19
C LYS A 71 -2.17 -11.13 7.56
N PRO A 72 -3.19 -10.43 8.12
CA PRO A 72 -3.10 -9.80 9.43
C PRO A 72 -3.21 -10.83 10.57
N ASN A 73 -2.25 -11.73 10.66
CA ASN A 73 -2.22 -12.76 11.70
C ASN A 73 -1.39 -12.27 12.89
N PHE A 74 -2.05 -11.64 13.86
CA PHE A 74 -1.42 -11.13 15.07
C PHE A 74 -0.63 -12.21 15.82
N ASP A 75 -1.23 -13.36 16.02
CA ASP A 75 -0.61 -14.44 16.81
C ASP A 75 0.71 -14.92 16.19
N ALA A 76 0.76 -14.99 14.85
CA ALA A 76 1.99 -15.36 14.16
C ALA A 76 3.03 -14.22 14.19
N ILE A 77 2.58 -12.97 14.02
CA ILE A 77 3.47 -11.79 13.99
C ILE A 77 4.06 -11.52 15.36
N CYS A 78 3.26 -11.63 16.41
CA CYS A 78 3.64 -11.31 17.78
C CYS A 78 3.94 -12.54 18.67
N ALA A 79 4.10 -13.73 18.09
CA ALA A 79 4.30 -15.00 18.82
C ALA A 79 5.42 -14.98 19.87
N LYS A 80 6.45 -14.14 19.65
CA LYS A 80 7.63 -14.07 20.54
C LYS A 80 7.57 -12.94 21.56
N VAL A 81 6.51 -12.11 21.51
CA VAL A 81 6.35 -10.95 22.40
C VAL A 81 5.30 -11.26 23.46
N LYS A 82 5.72 -11.31 24.71
CA LYS A 82 4.81 -11.56 25.84
C LYS A 82 3.89 -10.37 26.06
N ALA A 83 2.67 -10.66 26.51
CA ALA A 83 1.73 -9.62 26.96
C ALA A 83 2.25 -8.94 28.22
N ASP A 84 2.04 -7.63 28.30
CA ASP A 84 2.35 -6.80 29.47
C ASP A 84 1.17 -5.82 29.66
N PRO A 85 0.62 -5.69 30.89
CA PRO A 85 -0.55 -4.83 31.12
C PRO A 85 -0.28 -3.33 30.94
N ASN A 86 0.98 -2.91 30.87
CA ASN A 86 1.36 -1.50 30.74
C ASN A 86 1.58 -1.04 29.30
N VAL A 87 1.51 -1.96 28.34
CA VAL A 87 1.76 -1.69 26.91
C VAL A 87 0.79 -2.49 26.04
N ILE A 88 0.67 -2.06 24.78
CA ILE A 88 -0.04 -2.83 23.75
C ILE A 88 0.94 -3.44 22.76
N ARG A 89 0.60 -4.63 22.25
CA ARG A 89 1.31 -5.27 21.15
C ARG A 89 0.51 -5.10 19.88
N VAL A 90 1.17 -4.63 18.84
CA VAL A 90 0.54 -4.41 17.54
C VAL A 90 1.38 -5.09 16.47
N GLY A 91 0.75 -5.91 15.64
CA GLY A 91 1.39 -6.43 14.45
C GLY A 91 1.54 -5.34 13.41
N LEU A 92 2.70 -5.25 12.76
CA LEU A 92 2.95 -4.33 11.66
C LEU A 92 3.38 -5.09 10.42
N VAL A 93 2.73 -4.78 9.28
CA VAL A 93 3.07 -5.31 7.96
C VAL A 93 3.28 -4.14 7.00
N ILE A 94 4.48 -4.04 6.41
CA ILE A 94 4.78 -3.05 5.37
C ILE A 94 5.17 -3.81 4.10
N ASP A 95 4.26 -3.81 3.14
CA ASP A 95 4.40 -4.48 1.85
C ASP A 95 4.76 -3.45 0.77
N PHE A 96 5.95 -3.57 0.22
CA PHE A 96 6.45 -2.64 -0.80
C PHE A 96 5.84 -2.88 -2.20
N GLY A 97 4.88 -3.80 -2.31
CA GLY A 97 4.11 -4.04 -3.52
C GLY A 97 4.84 -4.83 -4.60
N SER A 98 4.48 -4.56 -5.84
CA SER A 98 4.97 -5.29 -7.01
C SER A 98 5.93 -4.46 -7.85
N GLN A 99 6.93 -5.10 -8.46
CA GLN A 99 7.84 -4.46 -9.42
C GLN A 99 7.10 -3.87 -10.64
N VAL A 100 5.89 -4.36 -10.94
CA VAL A 100 5.04 -3.85 -12.03
C VAL A 100 4.66 -2.38 -11.84
N ILE A 101 4.53 -1.93 -10.59
CA ILE A 101 4.16 -0.54 -10.25
C ILE A 101 5.32 0.26 -9.69
N ALA A 102 6.51 -0.33 -9.58
CA ALA A 102 7.68 0.38 -9.04
C ALA A 102 8.03 1.60 -9.91
N PRO A 103 8.51 2.71 -9.32
CA PRO A 103 9.08 3.81 -10.09
C PRO A 103 10.24 3.32 -10.96
N THR A 104 10.42 3.98 -12.12
CA THR A 104 11.49 3.65 -13.05
C THR A 104 12.86 3.69 -12.37
N GLY A 105 13.61 2.62 -12.48
CA GLY A 105 14.95 2.49 -11.88
C GLY A 105 14.95 2.10 -10.40
N GLU A 106 13.79 2.01 -9.74
CA GLU A 106 13.69 1.57 -8.35
C GLU A 106 13.38 0.06 -8.26
N LYS A 107 13.90 -0.56 -7.21
CA LYS A 107 13.62 -1.97 -6.88
C LYS A 107 12.71 -2.04 -5.66
N VAL A 108 11.71 -2.90 -5.74
CA VAL A 108 10.84 -3.21 -4.61
C VAL A 108 11.66 -3.80 -3.46
N GLN A 109 11.42 -3.31 -2.26
CA GLN A 109 12.05 -3.81 -1.04
C GLN A 109 11.30 -5.04 -0.50
N LYS A 110 11.94 -5.79 0.40
CA LYS A 110 11.30 -6.92 1.07
C LYS A 110 10.22 -6.44 2.01
N THR A 111 9.10 -7.16 2.08
CA THR A 111 8.05 -6.93 3.06
C THR A 111 8.62 -6.98 4.48
N ILE A 112 8.26 -5.99 5.30
CA ILE A 112 8.60 -5.94 6.71
C ILE A 112 7.40 -6.45 7.50
N THR A 113 7.65 -7.39 8.40
CA THR A 113 6.68 -7.88 9.37
C THR A 113 7.31 -7.81 10.76
N LYS A 114 6.68 -7.07 11.67
CA LYS A 114 7.23 -6.81 13.01
C LYS A 114 6.12 -6.74 14.04
N CYS A 115 6.36 -7.28 15.23
CA CYS A 115 5.54 -6.97 16.39
C CYS A 115 6.11 -5.73 17.07
N GLN A 116 5.27 -4.72 17.21
CA GLN A 116 5.57 -3.49 17.94
C GLN A 116 5.00 -3.59 19.35
N THR A 117 5.77 -3.11 20.32
CA THR A 117 5.33 -2.89 21.70
C THR A 117 5.23 -1.39 21.92
N LEU A 118 4.05 -0.89 22.22
CA LEU A 118 3.74 0.53 22.24
C LEU A 118 3.08 0.91 23.58
N PRO A 119 3.21 2.16 24.03
CA PRO A 119 2.38 2.68 25.12
C PRO A 119 0.89 2.49 24.85
N ILE A 120 0.09 2.37 25.90
CA ILE A 120 -1.37 2.44 25.81
C ILE A 120 -1.74 3.80 25.21
N GLU A 121 -2.83 3.88 24.43
CA GLU A 121 -3.29 5.07 23.70
C GLU A 121 -2.45 5.46 22.47
N SER A 122 -1.42 4.67 22.10
CA SER A 122 -0.69 4.87 20.85
C SER A 122 -1.60 4.76 19.63
N VAL A 123 -1.25 5.50 18.58
CA VAL A 123 -1.97 5.52 17.29
C VAL A 123 -1.19 4.79 16.20
N GLY A 124 -1.83 4.59 15.05
CA GLY A 124 -1.22 3.86 13.92
C GLY A 124 0.11 4.44 13.44
N LEU A 125 0.32 5.75 13.60
CA LEU A 125 1.59 6.39 13.26
C LEU A 125 2.73 5.94 14.19
N ASP A 126 2.45 5.72 15.47
CA ASP A 126 3.44 5.28 16.46
C ASP A 126 3.95 3.87 16.14
N ALA A 127 3.10 3.03 15.52
CA ALA A 127 3.50 1.70 15.09
C ALA A 127 4.59 1.70 13.98
N LEU A 128 4.79 2.83 13.31
CA LEU A 128 5.85 2.99 12.29
C LEU A 128 7.19 3.37 12.90
N ALA A 129 7.19 3.95 14.12
CA ALA A 129 8.41 4.29 14.82
C ALA A 129 9.30 3.05 14.99
N ASP A 130 10.60 3.20 14.90
CA ASP A 130 11.60 2.14 15.00
C ASP A 130 11.45 0.97 14.00
N ALA A 131 10.44 1.00 13.14
CA ALA A 131 10.24 0.01 12.09
C ALA A 131 10.78 0.49 10.74
N VAL A 132 10.50 1.74 10.39
CA VAL A 132 10.85 2.33 9.08
C VAL A 132 11.13 3.83 9.19
N LYS A 133 11.91 4.34 8.26
CA LYS A 133 12.02 5.79 8.05
C LYS A 133 10.83 6.25 7.23
N VAL A 134 10.05 7.19 7.76
CA VAL A 134 8.86 7.73 7.10
C VAL A 134 9.19 9.08 6.45
N ARG A 135 8.79 9.25 5.20
CA ARG A 135 8.77 10.56 4.52
C ARG A 135 7.32 10.95 4.27
N THR A 136 6.96 12.17 4.70
CA THR A 136 5.62 12.73 4.53
C THR A 136 5.65 13.99 3.68
N ALA A 137 4.53 14.31 3.04
CA ALA A 137 4.27 15.63 2.49
C ALA A 137 3.87 16.60 3.60
N SER A 138 3.86 17.91 3.30
CA SER A 138 3.38 18.94 4.23
C SER A 138 1.91 18.77 4.64
N SER A 139 1.11 18.08 3.82
CA SER A 139 -0.28 17.70 4.12
C SER A 139 -0.42 16.54 5.11
N GLY A 140 0.68 15.91 5.54
CA GLY A 140 0.66 14.70 6.36
C GLY A 140 0.53 13.40 5.58
N LEU A 141 0.38 13.45 4.25
CA LEU A 141 0.33 12.23 3.43
C LEU A 141 1.67 11.49 3.51
N ILE A 142 1.63 10.20 3.80
CA ILE A 142 2.83 9.35 3.77
C ILE A 142 3.25 9.11 2.32
N CYS A 143 4.47 9.54 2.00
CA CYS A 143 5.03 9.46 0.67
C CYS A 143 5.97 8.27 0.49
N ALA A 144 6.71 7.88 1.53
CA ALA A 144 7.70 6.81 1.43
C ALA A 144 8.00 6.15 2.76
N PHE A 145 8.33 4.86 2.69
CA PHE A 145 8.99 4.10 3.74
C PHE A 145 10.40 3.72 3.28
N ASN A 146 11.41 3.93 4.13
CA ASN A 146 12.81 3.61 3.82
C ASN A 146 13.27 4.16 2.46
N ASN A 147 12.84 5.40 2.14
CA ASN A 147 13.12 6.07 0.87
C ASN A 147 12.55 5.37 -0.38
N TYR A 148 11.49 4.56 -0.24
CA TYR A 148 10.77 3.98 -1.38
C TYR A 148 9.29 4.41 -1.34
N PRO A 149 8.78 5.02 -2.42
CA PRO A 149 9.50 5.53 -3.59
C PRO A 149 10.41 6.71 -3.20
N ALA A 150 11.54 6.87 -3.93
CA ALA A 150 12.56 7.85 -3.53
C ALA A 150 12.10 9.31 -3.69
N LYS A 151 11.28 9.61 -4.70
CA LYS A 151 10.93 11.00 -5.06
C LYS A 151 9.41 11.27 -5.08
N GLU A 152 8.59 10.27 -5.31
CA GLU A 152 7.15 10.43 -5.52
C GLU A 152 6.38 10.52 -4.21
N CYS A 153 5.17 11.07 -4.30
CA CYS A 153 4.19 11.11 -3.22
C CYS A 153 2.77 11.04 -3.81
N GLY A 154 2.29 9.83 -4.07
CA GLY A 154 0.99 9.61 -4.71
C GLY A 154 1.00 10.04 -6.20
N ALA A 155 1.79 9.34 -7.04
CA ALA A 155 1.96 9.72 -8.42
C ALA A 155 0.88 9.17 -9.35
N GLU A 156 0.35 10.00 -10.25
CA GLU A 156 -0.44 9.55 -11.38
C GLU A 156 0.47 8.89 -12.42
N ILE A 157 0.10 7.69 -12.84
CA ILE A 157 0.83 6.95 -13.88
C ILE A 157 -0.14 6.34 -14.88
N THR A 158 0.36 6.02 -16.07
CA THR A 158 -0.34 5.16 -17.02
C THR A 158 -0.54 3.78 -16.39
N THR A 159 -1.74 3.20 -16.54
CA THR A 159 -2.02 1.86 -16.07
C THR A 159 -1.02 0.86 -16.63
N PRO A 160 -0.26 0.14 -15.81
CA PRO A 160 0.68 -0.86 -16.29
C PRO A 160 -0.03 -1.97 -17.09
N ALA A 161 0.50 -2.32 -18.26
CA ALA A 161 -0.11 -3.31 -19.14
C ALA A 161 -0.36 -4.68 -18.46
N ALA A 162 0.48 -5.07 -17.49
CA ALA A 162 0.30 -6.28 -16.70
C ALA A 162 -0.95 -6.26 -15.81
N LEU A 163 -1.42 -5.07 -15.39
CA LEU A 163 -2.64 -4.92 -14.61
C LEU A 163 -3.88 -4.85 -15.49
N SER A 164 -3.76 -4.33 -16.71
CA SER A 164 -4.87 -4.27 -17.68
C SER A 164 -5.26 -5.66 -18.20
N LYS A 165 -4.32 -6.60 -18.33
CA LYS A 165 -4.54 -7.94 -18.88
C LYS A 165 -5.30 -8.91 -17.96
N LYS A 166 -5.41 -8.63 -16.67
CA LYS A 166 -6.12 -9.52 -15.72
C LYS A 166 -7.65 -9.46 -15.83
N ARG A 167 -8.18 -8.75 -16.81
CA ARG A 167 -9.61 -8.45 -16.97
C ARG A 167 -10.34 -9.26 -18.04
N LYS A 168 -9.71 -10.26 -18.63
CA LYS A 168 -10.37 -11.14 -19.58
C LYS A 168 -10.77 -12.45 -18.95
#